data_6eaf98962d01db57cbc02015df5c0636
#
_entry.id   6eaf98962d01db57cbc02015df5c0636
#
_cell.length_a   1.000
_cell.length_b   1.000
_cell.length_c   1.000
_cell.angle_alpha   90.00
_cell.angle_beta   90.00
_cell.angle_gamma   90.00
#
_symmetry.space_group_name_H-M   'P 1'
#
loop_
_entity.id
_entity.type
_entity.pdbx_description
1 polymer ?
#
loop_
_entity_poly.entity_id
_entity_poly.type
_entity_poly.pdbx_seq_one_letter_code
_entity_poly.pdbx_strand_id
1 'polypeptide(L)'
;MKFPIQRSTPSMIFVSAMLILMVVWPSGMLIIDNGNWGSVLIGMAICLIVNVPLVWDVFIKKHTVENGVLKYGILNEDVTLSDIRMVRQVGKSLEITTNRYKVHMIAMPTDKEKLLSLIQEANPHVKIDLKA
;
A
#
# COMPACT_ATOMS: atom_id res chain seq x y z
N MET A 1 12.43 -9.45 -5.58
CA MET A 1 12.91 -8.44 -4.61
C MET A 1 11.71 -7.63 -4.11
N LYS A 2 11.60 -7.45 -2.83
CA LYS A 2 10.46 -6.77 -2.20
C LYS A 2 10.88 -5.44 -1.60
N PHE A 3 10.07 -4.41 -1.81
CA PHE A 3 10.32 -3.06 -1.28
C PHE A 3 9.21 -2.69 -0.30
N PRO A 4 9.52 -2.60 1.01
CA PRO A 4 8.55 -2.11 1.99
C PRO A 4 8.12 -0.67 1.64
N ILE A 5 6.84 -0.37 1.91
CA ILE A 5 6.27 0.94 1.64
C ILE A 5 6.45 1.82 2.87
N GLN A 6 6.88 3.06 2.69
CA GLN A 6 6.87 4.06 3.76
C GLN A 6 5.43 4.45 4.08
N ARG A 7 5.08 4.37 5.35
CA ARG A 7 3.76 4.77 5.84
C ARG A 7 3.89 5.97 6.77
N SER A 8 2.96 6.90 6.63
CA SER A 8 2.92 8.05 7.55
C SER A 8 2.45 7.61 8.94
N THR A 9 2.98 8.25 9.98
CA THR A 9 2.55 7.99 11.36
C THR A 9 1.04 8.17 11.54
N PRO A 10 0.38 9.24 11.01
CA PRO A 10 -1.06 9.38 11.10
C PRO A 10 -1.84 8.19 10.50
N SER A 11 -1.41 7.65 9.37
CA SER A 11 -2.05 6.48 8.75
C SER A 11 -1.94 5.25 9.63
N MET A 12 -0.77 5.03 10.25
CA MET A 12 -0.57 3.91 11.17
C MET A 12 -1.44 4.03 12.42
N ILE A 13 -1.54 5.23 12.98
CA ILE A 13 -2.41 5.52 14.13
C ILE A 13 -3.86 5.27 13.77
N PHE A 14 -4.32 5.74 12.61
CA PHE A 14 -5.69 5.55 12.17
C PHE A 14 -6.05 4.07 12.04
N VAL A 15 -5.20 3.28 11.38
CA VAL A 15 -5.44 1.83 11.22
C VAL A 15 -5.43 1.12 12.57
N SER A 16 -4.51 1.49 13.46
CA SER A 16 -4.45 0.93 14.82
C SER A 16 -5.72 1.25 15.61
N ALA A 17 -6.23 2.48 15.51
CA ALA A 17 -7.47 2.89 16.15
C ALA A 17 -8.68 2.08 15.61
N MET A 18 -8.73 1.86 14.30
CA MET A 18 -9.78 1.04 13.69
C MET A 18 -9.73 -0.41 14.17
N LEU A 19 -8.54 -0.98 14.35
CA LEU A 19 -8.37 -2.33 14.90
C LEU A 19 -8.86 -2.42 16.36
N ILE A 20 -8.56 -1.40 17.16
CA ILE A 20 -9.03 -1.32 18.55
C ILE A 20 -10.56 -1.26 18.58
N LEU A 21 -11.18 -0.41 17.75
CA LEU A 21 -12.61 -0.33 17.63
C LEU A 21 -13.25 -1.66 17.23
N MET A 22 -12.58 -2.42 16.38
CA MET A 22 -13.06 -3.73 15.95
C MET A 22 -13.19 -4.72 17.11
N VAL A 23 -12.36 -4.57 18.15
CA VAL A 23 -12.43 -5.39 19.36
C VAL A 23 -13.40 -4.80 20.39
N VAL A 24 -13.33 -3.50 20.63
CA VAL A 24 -14.11 -2.81 21.67
C VAL A 24 -15.60 -2.77 21.33
N TRP A 25 -15.95 -2.51 20.08
CA TRP A 25 -17.34 -2.39 19.65
C TRP A 25 -18.17 -3.66 19.91
N PRO A 26 -17.74 -4.86 19.46
CA PRO A 26 -18.48 -6.08 19.76
C PRO A 26 -18.60 -6.37 21.26
N SER A 27 -17.54 -6.08 22.02
CA SER A 27 -17.56 -6.24 23.48
C SER A 27 -18.59 -5.33 24.12
N GLY A 28 -18.68 -4.07 23.67
CA GLY A 28 -19.70 -3.13 24.12
C GLY A 28 -21.10 -3.58 23.75
N MET A 29 -21.32 -4.10 22.57
CA MET A 29 -22.61 -4.62 22.12
C MET A 29 -23.08 -5.81 22.97
N LEU A 30 -22.17 -6.70 23.37
CA LEU A 30 -22.50 -7.80 24.29
C LEU A 30 -23.04 -7.32 25.60
N ILE A 31 -22.51 -6.22 26.15
CA ILE A 31 -22.96 -5.64 27.41
C ILE A 31 -24.31 -4.97 27.22
N ILE A 32 -24.49 -4.18 26.17
CA ILE A 32 -25.71 -3.39 25.92
C ILE A 32 -26.88 -4.28 25.52
N ASP A 33 -26.67 -5.27 24.66
CA ASP A 33 -27.73 -6.15 24.14
C ASP A 33 -27.98 -7.40 25.02
N ASN A 34 -27.54 -7.38 26.27
CA ASN A 34 -27.74 -8.49 27.22
C ASN A 34 -27.28 -9.85 26.69
N GLY A 35 -26.16 -9.86 25.97
CA GLY A 35 -25.57 -11.09 25.45
C GLY A 35 -26.20 -11.62 24.16
N ASN A 36 -26.76 -10.75 23.32
CA ASN A 36 -27.26 -11.15 22.00
C ASN A 36 -26.10 -11.45 21.04
N TRP A 37 -25.68 -12.71 21.05
CA TRP A 37 -24.55 -13.17 20.25
C TRP A 37 -24.77 -13.04 18.74
N GLY A 38 -26.02 -13.15 18.27
CA GLY A 38 -26.32 -13.03 16.84
C GLY A 38 -25.92 -11.68 16.27
N SER A 39 -26.34 -10.59 16.92
CA SER A 39 -25.97 -9.23 16.53
C SER A 39 -24.46 -8.98 16.59
N VAL A 40 -23.82 -9.50 17.65
CA VAL A 40 -22.37 -9.34 17.85
C VAL A 40 -21.59 -10.06 16.77
N LEU A 41 -21.96 -11.30 16.44
CA LEU A 41 -21.28 -12.08 15.42
C LEU A 41 -21.41 -11.45 14.02
N ILE A 42 -22.60 -10.92 13.68
CA ILE A 42 -22.81 -10.20 12.43
C ILE A 42 -21.94 -8.95 12.37
N GLY A 43 -21.92 -8.16 13.45
CA GLY A 43 -21.09 -6.96 13.53
C GLY A 43 -19.60 -7.26 13.40
N MET A 44 -19.11 -8.32 14.05
CA MET A 44 -17.72 -8.75 13.94
C MET A 44 -17.37 -9.19 12.52
N ALA A 45 -18.26 -9.95 11.87
CA ALA A 45 -18.04 -10.39 10.49
C ALA A 45 -17.92 -9.20 9.53
N ILE A 46 -18.79 -8.20 9.66
CA ILE A 46 -18.73 -6.98 8.84
C ILE A 46 -17.43 -6.22 9.09
N CYS A 47 -17.03 -6.06 10.35
CA CYS A 47 -15.78 -5.39 10.71
C CYS A 47 -14.56 -6.11 10.12
N LEU A 48 -14.53 -7.43 10.16
CA LEU A 48 -13.43 -8.22 9.58
C LEU A 48 -13.36 -8.05 8.06
N ILE A 49 -14.49 -8.13 7.36
CA ILE A 49 -14.53 -7.96 5.90
C ILE A 49 -14.02 -6.59 5.49
N VAL A 50 -14.39 -5.54 6.23
CA VAL A 50 -13.99 -4.17 5.92
C VAL A 50 -12.52 -3.91 6.26
N ASN A 51 -12.02 -4.44 7.38
CA ASN A 51 -10.69 -4.09 7.89
C ASN A 51 -9.56 -5.00 7.39
N VAL A 52 -9.83 -6.24 6.99
CA VAL A 52 -8.80 -7.14 6.48
C VAL A 52 -8.03 -6.54 5.29
N PRO A 53 -8.67 -5.96 4.25
CA PRO A 53 -7.94 -5.32 3.15
C PRO A 53 -7.07 -4.15 3.61
N LEU A 54 -7.53 -3.35 4.57
CA LEU A 54 -6.77 -2.22 5.11
C LEU A 54 -5.52 -2.69 5.85
N VAL A 55 -5.67 -3.70 6.70
CA VAL A 55 -4.54 -4.29 7.43
C VAL A 55 -3.53 -4.89 6.47
N TRP A 56 -4.01 -5.62 5.48
CA TRP A 56 -3.18 -6.21 4.44
C TRP A 56 -2.37 -5.15 3.71
N ASP A 57 -3.04 -4.09 3.25
CA ASP A 57 -2.38 -3.00 2.52
C ASP A 57 -1.33 -2.28 3.38
N VAL A 58 -1.65 -1.98 4.63
CA VAL A 58 -0.77 -1.19 5.50
C VAL A 58 0.40 -1.99 6.03
N PHE A 59 0.19 -3.23 6.47
CA PHE A 59 1.22 -4.00 7.19
C PHE A 59 1.91 -5.06 6.35
N ILE A 60 1.25 -5.60 5.34
CA ILE A 60 1.75 -6.75 4.59
C ILE A 60 2.17 -6.38 3.18
N LYS A 61 1.40 -5.49 2.52
CA LYS A 61 1.63 -5.15 1.11
C LYS A 61 2.98 -4.47 0.91
N LYS A 62 3.72 -4.95 -0.07
CA LYS A 62 5.02 -4.42 -0.47
C LYS A 62 5.08 -4.32 -1.99
N HIS A 63 5.86 -3.36 -2.48
CA HIS A 63 6.22 -3.35 -3.90
C HIS A 63 7.15 -4.52 -4.17
N THR A 64 6.94 -5.22 -5.27
CA THR A 64 7.74 -6.38 -5.65
C THR A 64 8.33 -6.14 -7.03
N VAL A 65 9.64 -6.37 -7.17
CA VAL A 65 10.33 -6.35 -8.46
C VAL A 65 10.80 -7.77 -8.75
N GLU A 66 10.30 -8.34 -9.85
CA GLU A 66 10.62 -9.71 -10.25
C GLU A 66 10.69 -9.78 -11.77
N ASN A 67 11.78 -10.35 -12.29
CA ASN A 67 12.01 -10.51 -13.74
C ASN A 67 11.89 -9.20 -14.53
N GLY A 68 12.35 -8.08 -13.96
CA GLY A 68 12.30 -6.78 -14.62
C GLY A 68 10.90 -6.14 -14.63
N VAL A 69 9.98 -6.65 -13.84
CA VAL A 69 8.61 -6.13 -13.71
C VAL A 69 8.37 -5.68 -12.28
N LEU A 70 7.91 -4.44 -12.13
CA LEU A 70 7.48 -3.88 -10.85
C LEU A 70 6.00 -4.15 -10.65
N LYS A 71 5.65 -4.86 -9.57
CA LYS A 71 4.27 -5.09 -9.16
C LYS A 71 3.96 -4.22 -7.93
N TYR A 72 2.87 -3.48 -7.98
CA TYR A 72 2.49 -2.57 -6.91
C TYR A 72 0.97 -2.48 -6.77
N GLY A 73 0.53 -1.85 -5.68
CA GLY A 73 -0.87 -1.59 -5.42
C GLY A 73 -1.67 -2.82 -5.00
N ILE A 74 -2.92 -2.59 -4.63
CA ILE A 74 -3.82 -3.65 -4.14
C ILE A 74 -4.14 -4.67 -5.25
N LEU A 75 -4.24 -4.20 -6.49
CA LEU A 75 -4.58 -5.02 -7.64
C LEU A 75 -3.35 -5.63 -8.33
N ASN A 76 -2.16 -5.50 -7.74
CA ASN A 76 -0.91 -5.98 -8.33
C ASN A 76 -0.71 -5.50 -9.78
N GLU A 77 -0.80 -4.20 -9.98
CA GLU A 77 -0.53 -3.61 -11.29
C GLU A 77 0.93 -3.81 -11.67
N ASP A 78 1.16 -4.16 -12.93
CA ASP A 78 2.49 -4.48 -13.46
C ASP A 78 3.05 -3.31 -14.27
N VAL A 79 4.32 -2.98 -14.02
CA VAL A 79 5.07 -2.00 -14.81
C VAL A 79 6.41 -2.63 -15.18
N THR A 80 6.67 -2.74 -16.48
CA THR A 80 7.96 -3.21 -16.95
C THR A 80 9.02 -2.13 -16.74
N LEU A 81 10.11 -2.44 -16.05
CA LEU A 81 11.14 -1.46 -15.71
C LEU A 81 11.79 -0.84 -16.94
N SER A 82 11.98 -1.61 -18.01
CA SER A 82 12.55 -1.11 -19.25
C SER A 82 11.64 -0.13 -20.00
N ASP A 83 10.35 -0.13 -19.72
CA ASP A 83 9.37 0.80 -20.31
C ASP A 83 9.24 2.12 -19.53
N ILE A 84 9.89 2.25 -18.39
CA ILE A 84 9.84 3.46 -17.59
C ILE A 84 10.66 4.56 -18.25
N ARG A 85 10.00 5.66 -18.59
CA ARG A 85 10.63 6.82 -19.22
C ARG A 85 11.09 7.85 -18.20
N MET A 86 10.28 8.10 -17.17
CA MET A 86 10.54 9.11 -16.17
C MET A 86 10.00 8.67 -14.81
N VAL A 87 10.76 9.00 -13.77
CA VAL A 87 10.34 8.85 -12.38
C VAL A 87 10.43 10.21 -11.72
N ARG A 88 9.33 10.67 -11.13
CA ARG A 88 9.26 11.94 -10.43
C ARG A 88 8.72 11.74 -9.02
N GLN A 89 9.29 12.41 -8.05
CA GLN A 89 8.78 12.42 -6.69
C GLN A 89 7.69 13.48 -6.56
N VAL A 90 6.51 13.07 -6.10
CA VAL A 90 5.38 13.95 -5.83
C VAL A 90 4.96 13.71 -4.37
N GLY A 91 5.34 14.60 -3.47
CA GLY A 91 5.09 14.43 -2.04
C GLY A 91 5.69 13.14 -1.50
N LYS A 92 4.87 12.26 -0.99
CA LYS A 92 5.26 10.95 -0.45
C LYS A 92 5.00 9.81 -1.43
N SER A 93 4.95 10.11 -2.72
CA SER A 93 4.70 9.13 -3.77
C SER A 93 5.70 9.29 -4.90
N LEU A 94 5.88 8.24 -5.69
CA LEU A 94 6.63 8.29 -6.92
C LEU A 94 5.68 8.23 -8.10
N GLU A 95 5.80 9.19 -9.01
CA GLU A 95 5.08 9.18 -10.27
C GLU A 95 5.97 8.56 -11.33
N ILE A 96 5.53 7.44 -11.90
CA ILE A 96 6.26 6.70 -12.93
C ILE A 96 5.53 6.88 -14.25
N THR A 97 6.23 7.43 -15.25
CA THR A 97 5.71 7.59 -16.60
C THR A 97 6.38 6.56 -17.52
N THR A 98 5.57 5.80 -18.24
CA THR A 98 6.07 4.80 -19.18
C THR A 98 6.26 5.39 -20.59
N ASN A 99 6.89 4.63 -21.48
CA ASN A 99 7.06 5.01 -22.88
C ASN A 99 5.74 5.20 -23.62
N ARG A 100 4.67 4.60 -23.13
CA ARG A 100 3.33 4.76 -23.69
C ARG A 100 2.55 5.92 -23.04
N TYR A 101 3.25 6.78 -22.30
CA TYR A 101 2.66 7.90 -21.55
C TYR A 101 1.62 7.49 -20.50
N LYS A 102 1.66 6.24 -20.07
CA LYS A 102 0.91 5.84 -18.88
C LYS A 102 1.59 6.34 -17.64
N VAL A 103 0.82 6.88 -16.73
CA VAL A 103 1.29 7.39 -15.44
C VAL A 103 0.84 6.45 -14.34
N HIS A 104 1.78 6.02 -13.53
CA HIS A 104 1.53 5.18 -12.36
C HIS A 104 2.01 5.91 -11.11
N MET A 105 1.14 6.01 -10.12
CA MET A 105 1.49 6.57 -8.82
C MET A 105 1.69 5.43 -7.83
N ILE A 106 2.90 5.34 -7.28
CA ILE A 106 3.21 4.34 -6.26
C ILE A 106 3.58 5.02 -4.95
N ALA A 107 3.25 4.38 -3.84
CA ALA A 107 3.68 4.84 -2.52
C ALA A 107 5.21 4.75 -2.41
N MET A 108 5.82 5.71 -1.69
CA MET A 108 7.27 5.75 -1.53
C MET A 108 7.77 4.49 -0.82
N PRO A 109 8.67 3.69 -1.43
CA PRO A 109 9.29 2.58 -0.74
C PRO A 109 10.32 3.08 0.28
N THR A 110 10.59 2.27 1.32
CA THR A 110 11.60 2.61 2.33
C THR A 110 13.00 2.63 1.74
N ASP A 111 13.28 1.79 0.77
CA ASP A 111 14.55 1.70 0.06
C ASP A 111 14.41 2.25 -1.37
N LYS A 112 14.07 3.53 -1.45
CA LYS A 112 13.84 4.24 -2.69
C LYS A 112 15.06 4.18 -3.62
N GLU A 113 16.25 4.36 -3.08
CA GLU A 113 17.48 4.41 -3.86
C GLU A 113 17.76 3.08 -4.57
N LYS A 114 17.50 1.97 -3.92
CA LYS A 114 17.67 0.65 -4.50
C LYS A 114 16.70 0.40 -5.64
N LEU A 115 15.44 0.81 -5.47
CA LEU A 115 14.44 0.72 -6.54
C LEU A 115 14.84 1.57 -7.74
N LEU A 116 15.31 2.80 -7.50
CA LEU A 116 15.76 3.68 -8.57
C LEU A 116 16.99 3.12 -9.29
N SER A 117 17.92 2.49 -8.58
CA SER A 117 19.05 1.80 -9.17
C SER A 117 18.61 0.69 -10.13
N LEU A 118 17.64 -0.11 -9.73
CA LEU A 118 17.09 -1.17 -10.57
C LEU A 118 16.43 -0.62 -11.84
N ILE A 119 15.71 0.49 -11.71
CA ILE A 119 15.09 1.18 -12.85
C ILE A 119 16.15 1.71 -13.81
N GLN A 120 17.20 2.34 -13.29
CA GLN A 120 18.30 2.84 -14.11
C GLN A 120 19.07 1.71 -14.81
N GLU A 121 19.26 0.60 -14.13
CA GLU A 121 19.92 -0.58 -14.70
C GLU A 121 19.10 -1.17 -15.85
N ALA A 122 17.79 -1.22 -15.70
CA ALA A 122 16.88 -1.72 -16.74
C ALA A 122 16.73 -0.73 -17.90
N ASN A 123 16.78 0.58 -17.63
CA ASN A 123 16.68 1.63 -18.64
C ASN A 123 17.64 2.78 -18.31
N PRO A 124 18.87 2.78 -18.88
CA PRO A 124 19.86 3.84 -18.62
C PRO A 124 19.43 5.25 -19.06
N HIS A 125 18.42 5.36 -19.91
CA HIS A 125 17.91 6.63 -20.41
C HIS A 125 16.76 7.19 -19.57
N VAL A 126 16.39 6.54 -18.48
CA VAL A 126 15.32 7.01 -17.61
C VAL A 126 15.69 8.37 -16.99
N LYS A 127 14.71 9.28 -16.96
CA LYS A 127 14.85 10.56 -16.27
C LYS A 127 14.32 10.42 -14.85
N ILE A 128 15.13 10.78 -13.87
CA ILE A 128 14.75 10.73 -12.46
C ILE A 128 14.79 12.14 -11.90
N ASP A 129 13.63 12.60 -11.42
CA ASP A 129 13.47 13.89 -10.77
C ASP A 129 12.89 13.68 -9.37
N LEU A 130 13.74 13.83 -8.37
CA LEU A 130 13.38 13.64 -6.97
C LEU A 130 13.08 14.94 -6.23
N LYS A 131 13.00 16.05 -6.93
CA LYS A 131 12.62 17.32 -6.32
C LYS A 131 11.12 17.32 -6.05
N ALA A 132 10.81 17.36 -4.77
CA ALA A 132 9.42 17.41 -4.31
C ALA A 132 8.79 18.79 -4.57
#